data_bbf0f417717e330420b641590f525c10
#
_entry.id   bbf0f417717e330420b641590f525c10
#
_cell.length_a   1.000
_cell.length_b   1.000
_cell.length_c   1.000
_cell.angle_alpha   90.00
_cell.angle_beta   90.00
_cell.angle_gamma   90.00
#
_symmetry.space_group_name_H-M   'P 1'
#
loop_
_entity.id
_entity.type
_entity.pdbx_description
1 polymer ?
#
loop_
_entity_poly.entity_id
_entity_poly.type
_entity_poly.pdbx_seq_one_letter_code
_entity_poly.pdbx_strand_id
1 'polypeptide(L)'
;MKLLEIQKLCKTYGSGETAVQALKNVSFSVQRGEYVAVVGESGSGKSTLLNMIGALDTPTSGKVLIDGKDTFSMKDKKRTIFRRRNIGFIFQAFNLIPELTVEQNIIFPLLLDYQKPDWDYLEELLAVLNLNERRNHLPSQLSGGQQQRVAIGRALITRPSLILADEPTGNLDTQNSREVIALLKGTSKKYEQTIIMITHNRSIAQTADRVLQVSDGILSDLGRCSE
;
A
#
# COMPACT_ATOMS: atom_id res chain seq x y z
N MET A 1 1.24 -17.56 -9.24
CA MET A 1 -0.24 -17.34 -9.34
C MET A 1 -0.49 -15.84 -9.26
N LYS A 2 -1.31 -15.25 -10.17
CA LYS A 2 -1.63 -13.82 -10.15
C LYS A 2 -2.45 -13.47 -8.91
N LEU A 3 -2.02 -12.48 -8.14
CA LEU A 3 -2.80 -11.89 -7.06
C LEU A 3 -3.63 -10.71 -7.56
N LEU A 4 -2.99 -9.81 -8.33
CA LEU A 4 -3.62 -8.64 -8.90
C LEU A 4 -3.64 -8.73 -10.42
N GLU A 5 -4.77 -8.36 -11.02
CA GLU A 5 -4.89 -8.19 -12.46
C GLU A 5 -5.70 -6.93 -12.78
N ILE A 6 -5.09 -6.04 -13.54
CA ILE A 6 -5.69 -4.80 -14.02
C ILE A 6 -6.01 -4.96 -15.50
N GLN A 7 -7.24 -4.68 -15.90
CA GLN A 7 -7.72 -4.87 -17.26
C GLN A 7 -8.30 -3.56 -17.81
N LYS A 8 -7.60 -2.95 -18.77
CA LYS A 8 -8.03 -1.75 -19.52
C LYS A 8 -8.57 -0.63 -18.61
N LEU A 9 -7.89 -0.40 -17.50
CA LEU A 9 -8.30 0.56 -16.48
C LEU A 9 -8.16 1.98 -16.98
N CYS A 10 -9.26 2.74 -16.91
CA CYS A 10 -9.29 4.17 -17.22
C CYS A 10 -9.86 4.95 -16.03
N LYS A 11 -9.29 6.13 -15.79
CA LYS A 11 -9.86 7.10 -14.84
C LYS A 11 -9.79 8.49 -15.39
N THR A 12 -10.94 9.13 -15.46
CA THR A 12 -11.10 10.54 -15.84
C THR A 12 -11.75 11.29 -14.69
N TYR A 13 -11.17 12.42 -14.31
CA TYR A 13 -11.73 13.37 -13.34
C TYR A 13 -12.29 14.57 -14.09
N GLY A 14 -13.35 15.17 -13.58
CA GLY A 14 -14.03 16.31 -14.20
C GLY A 14 -14.90 15.89 -15.40
N SER A 15 -15.39 16.88 -16.13
CA SER A 15 -16.25 16.70 -17.31
C SER A 15 -16.02 17.84 -18.32
N GLY A 16 -16.36 17.61 -19.59
CA GLY A 16 -16.22 18.61 -20.67
C GLY A 16 -14.75 19.02 -20.87
N GLU A 17 -14.52 20.32 -21.05
CA GLU A 17 -13.18 20.87 -21.33
C GLU A 17 -12.19 20.76 -20.17
N THR A 18 -12.66 20.56 -18.94
CA THR A 18 -11.82 20.41 -17.75
C THR A 18 -11.52 18.94 -17.40
N ALA A 19 -11.92 18.00 -18.26
CA ALA A 19 -11.70 16.59 -18.04
C ALA A 19 -10.20 16.23 -18.09
N VAL A 20 -9.71 15.63 -17.01
CA VAL A 20 -8.32 15.12 -16.92
C VAL A 20 -8.34 13.61 -16.91
N GLN A 21 -7.78 12.98 -17.94
CA GLN A 21 -7.64 11.54 -18.00
C GLN A 21 -6.38 11.09 -17.26
N ALA A 22 -6.55 10.76 -16.00
CA ALA A 22 -5.46 10.38 -15.10
C ALA A 22 -4.91 8.97 -15.34
N LEU A 23 -5.73 8.05 -15.90
CA LEU A 23 -5.30 6.71 -16.33
C LEU A 23 -5.90 6.39 -17.70
N LYS A 24 -5.05 5.84 -18.59
CA LYS A 24 -5.36 5.60 -20.00
C LYS A 24 -5.14 4.13 -20.36
N ASN A 25 -6.19 3.32 -20.32
CA ASN A 25 -6.19 1.91 -20.76
C ASN A 25 -5.07 1.05 -20.10
N VAL A 26 -4.84 1.27 -18.81
CA VAL A 26 -3.79 0.59 -18.06
C VAL A 26 -4.12 -0.89 -17.88
N SER A 27 -3.16 -1.77 -18.22
CA SER A 27 -3.30 -3.22 -18.05
C SER A 27 -1.98 -3.84 -17.60
N PHE A 28 -1.99 -4.58 -16.49
CA PHE A 28 -0.85 -5.36 -15.99
C PHE A 28 -1.32 -6.38 -14.96
N SER A 29 -0.41 -7.25 -14.53
CA SER A 29 -0.68 -8.19 -13.44
C SER A 29 0.51 -8.29 -12.50
N VAL A 30 0.25 -8.63 -11.22
CA VAL A 30 1.24 -8.83 -10.17
C VAL A 30 1.07 -10.23 -9.60
N GLN A 31 2.18 -10.96 -9.44
CA GLN A 31 2.18 -12.29 -8.86
C GLN A 31 2.08 -12.22 -7.34
N ARG A 32 1.58 -13.29 -6.72
CA ARG A 32 1.57 -13.39 -5.26
C ARG A 32 3.01 -13.38 -4.72
N GLY A 33 3.26 -12.61 -3.69
CA GLY A 33 4.58 -12.43 -3.09
C GLY A 33 5.53 -11.51 -3.88
N GLU A 34 5.11 -10.96 -5.03
CA GLU A 34 5.92 -10.04 -5.82
C GLU A 34 5.95 -8.65 -5.17
N TYR A 35 7.13 -8.04 -5.11
CA TYR A 35 7.35 -6.66 -4.70
C TYR A 35 7.54 -5.78 -5.93
N VAL A 36 6.57 -4.93 -6.23
CA VAL A 36 6.54 -4.06 -7.42
C VAL A 36 6.70 -2.61 -7.01
N ALA A 37 7.63 -1.90 -7.63
CA ALA A 37 7.75 -0.46 -7.54
C ALA A 37 7.05 0.22 -8.72
N VAL A 38 6.30 1.30 -8.44
CA VAL A 38 5.67 2.16 -9.43
C VAL A 38 6.35 3.53 -9.39
N VAL A 39 7.00 3.91 -10.48
CA VAL A 39 7.73 5.18 -10.60
C VAL A 39 7.07 6.09 -11.63
N GLY A 40 7.43 7.38 -11.62
CA GLY A 40 6.97 8.37 -12.58
C GLY A 40 6.99 9.78 -11.99
N GLU A 41 6.79 10.79 -12.83
CA GLU A 41 6.77 12.19 -12.42
C GLU A 41 5.57 12.54 -11.55
N SER A 42 5.62 13.66 -10.82
CA SER A 42 4.46 14.18 -10.10
C SER A 42 3.30 14.43 -11.07
N GLY A 43 2.08 14.05 -10.66
CA GLY A 43 0.89 14.21 -11.52
C GLY A 43 0.74 13.15 -12.62
N SER A 44 1.65 12.19 -12.79
CA SER A 44 1.58 11.18 -13.86
C SER A 44 0.44 10.16 -13.72
N GLY A 45 -0.24 10.08 -12.56
CA GLY A 45 -1.34 9.15 -12.30
C GLY A 45 -1.04 8.02 -11.31
N LYS A 46 0.14 7.99 -10.66
CA LYS A 46 0.56 6.92 -9.72
C LYS A 46 -0.39 6.75 -8.53
N SER A 47 -0.68 7.83 -7.80
CA SER A 47 -1.59 7.77 -6.64
C SER A 47 -3.02 7.46 -7.09
N THR A 48 -3.43 7.91 -8.29
CA THR A 48 -4.71 7.49 -8.90
C THR A 48 -4.72 5.99 -9.13
N LEU A 49 -3.66 5.41 -9.69
CA LEU A 49 -3.54 3.97 -9.91
C LEU A 49 -3.65 3.21 -8.58
N LEU A 50 -2.93 3.66 -7.55
CA LEU A 50 -2.97 3.04 -6.23
C LEU A 50 -4.36 3.13 -5.59
N ASN A 51 -5.06 4.26 -5.75
CA ASN A 51 -6.43 4.44 -5.26
C ASN A 51 -7.42 3.52 -5.98
N MET A 52 -7.23 3.27 -7.29
CA MET A 52 -8.04 2.29 -8.03
C MET A 52 -7.78 0.87 -7.52
N ILE A 53 -6.52 0.46 -7.39
CA ILE A 53 -6.16 -0.87 -6.87
C ILE A 53 -6.70 -1.06 -5.45
N GLY A 54 -6.57 -0.03 -4.62
CA GLY A 54 -7.04 -0.01 -3.25
C GLY A 54 -8.56 0.12 -3.09
N ALA A 55 -9.31 0.25 -4.19
CA ALA A 55 -10.74 0.51 -4.18
C ALA A 55 -11.14 1.70 -3.28
N LEU A 56 -10.30 2.74 -3.25
CA LEU A 56 -10.55 4.01 -2.54
C LEU A 56 -11.32 4.99 -3.42
N ASP A 57 -11.21 4.84 -4.75
CA ASP A 57 -11.97 5.60 -5.73
C ASP A 57 -12.47 4.66 -6.83
N THR A 58 -13.43 5.08 -7.64
CA THR A 58 -14.10 4.24 -8.66
C THR A 58 -13.53 4.54 -10.06
N PRO A 59 -13.14 3.53 -10.85
CA PRO A 59 -12.67 3.76 -12.21
C PRO A 59 -13.79 4.25 -13.13
N THR A 60 -13.41 4.96 -14.20
CA THR A 60 -14.34 5.33 -15.28
C THR A 60 -14.69 4.11 -16.12
N SER A 61 -13.72 3.23 -16.37
CA SER A 61 -13.92 1.94 -17.04
C SER A 61 -12.77 0.98 -16.75
N GLY A 62 -12.93 -0.28 -17.15
CA GLY A 62 -11.95 -1.34 -16.89
C GLY A 62 -12.26 -2.12 -15.62
N LYS A 63 -11.33 -3.01 -15.21
CA LYS A 63 -11.51 -3.90 -14.06
C LYS A 63 -10.25 -3.97 -13.20
N VAL A 64 -10.47 -4.17 -11.91
CA VAL A 64 -9.43 -4.49 -10.92
C VAL A 64 -9.80 -5.79 -10.24
N LEU A 65 -9.03 -6.85 -10.52
CA LEU A 65 -9.24 -8.16 -9.93
C LEU A 65 -8.17 -8.42 -8.88
N ILE A 66 -8.59 -8.75 -7.66
CA ILE A 66 -7.72 -9.20 -6.58
C ILE A 66 -8.16 -10.62 -6.21
N ASP A 67 -7.25 -11.59 -6.28
CA ASP A 67 -7.56 -13.01 -6.10
C ASP A 67 -8.73 -13.47 -7.01
N GLY A 68 -8.72 -12.99 -8.28
CA GLY A 68 -9.76 -13.29 -9.28
C GLY A 68 -11.11 -12.61 -9.02
N LYS A 69 -11.26 -11.81 -7.97
CA LYS A 69 -12.51 -11.11 -7.63
C LYS A 69 -12.46 -9.68 -8.14
N ASP A 70 -13.38 -9.31 -9.04
CA ASP A 70 -13.53 -7.93 -9.51
C ASP A 70 -14.08 -7.05 -8.37
N THR A 71 -13.22 -6.13 -7.88
CA THR A 71 -13.53 -5.29 -6.72
C THR A 71 -14.67 -4.31 -7.01
N PHE A 72 -14.82 -3.88 -8.27
CA PHE A 72 -15.85 -2.90 -8.64
C PHE A 72 -17.19 -3.53 -9.05
N SER A 73 -17.24 -4.85 -9.24
CA SER A 73 -18.51 -5.57 -9.34
C SER A 73 -19.22 -5.77 -7.99
N MET A 74 -18.50 -5.52 -6.88
CA MET A 74 -19.03 -5.63 -5.53
C MET A 74 -19.87 -4.40 -5.15
N LYS A 75 -20.96 -4.62 -4.40
CA LYS A 75 -21.69 -3.53 -3.72
C LYS A 75 -20.77 -2.84 -2.69
N ASP A 76 -20.95 -1.55 -2.47
CA ASP A 76 -20.07 -0.71 -1.62
C ASP A 76 -19.76 -1.32 -0.24
N LYS A 77 -20.76 -1.84 0.45
CA LYS A 77 -20.57 -2.50 1.75
C LYS A 77 -19.63 -3.72 1.65
N LYS A 78 -19.81 -4.57 0.63
CA LYS A 78 -18.94 -5.73 0.41
C LYS A 78 -17.54 -5.31 0.01
N ARG A 79 -17.40 -4.30 -0.85
CA ARG A 79 -16.11 -3.74 -1.29
C ARG A 79 -15.33 -3.15 -0.10
N THR A 80 -16.01 -2.44 0.81
CA THR A 80 -15.38 -1.90 2.03
C THR A 80 -14.85 -3.00 2.95
N ILE A 81 -15.64 -4.07 3.16
CA ILE A 81 -15.21 -5.22 3.96
C ILE A 81 -14.04 -5.95 3.26
N PHE A 82 -14.14 -6.15 1.94
CA PHE A 82 -13.08 -6.78 1.15
C PHE A 82 -11.77 -6.01 1.27
N ARG A 83 -11.80 -4.67 1.07
CA ARG A 83 -10.63 -3.80 1.23
C ARG A 83 -10.00 -3.94 2.61
N ARG A 84 -10.77 -3.83 3.67
CA ARG A 84 -10.30 -3.92 5.06
C ARG A 84 -9.56 -5.21 5.35
N ARG A 85 -10.03 -6.33 4.79
CA ARG A 85 -9.49 -7.66 5.06
C ARG A 85 -8.35 -8.08 4.15
N ASN A 86 -8.26 -7.52 2.96
CA ASN A 86 -7.33 -8.00 1.93
C ASN A 86 -6.24 -6.99 1.55
N ILE A 87 -6.39 -5.72 1.93
CA ILE A 87 -5.49 -4.64 1.51
C ILE A 87 -5.00 -3.86 2.73
N GLY A 88 -3.67 -3.82 2.90
CA GLY A 88 -3.00 -2.94 3.85
C GLY A 88 -2.54 -1.66 3.16
N PHE A 89 -2.75 -0.50 3.79
CA PHE A 89 -2.31 0.79 3.26
C PHE A 89 -1.21 1.40 4.12
N ILE A 90 -0.17 1.90 3.46
CA ILE A 90 0.92 2.67 4.05
C ILE A 90 1.01 3.98 3.28
N PHE A 91 0.82 5.11 3.95
CA PHE A 91 0.82 6.44 3.36
C PHE A 91 2.08 7.23 3.77
N GLN A 92 2.45 8.21 2.97
CA GLN A 92 3.53 9.14 3.25
C GLN A 92 3.30 9.93 4.56
N ALA A 93 2.07 10.34 4.83
CA ALA A 93 1.70 11.13 6.01
C ALA A 93 1.36 10.28 7.25
N PHE A 94 1.76 8.99 7.29
CA PHE A 94 1.51 8.02 8.36
C PHE A 94 0.02 7.79 8.67
N ASN A 95 -0.79 8.83 8.74
CA ASN A 95 -2.23 8.83 9.03
C ASN A 95 -2.58 8.03 10.31
N LEU A 96 -1.77 8.23 11.36
CA LEU A 96 -2.05 7.68 12.68
C LEU A 96 -3.17 8.48 13.35
N ILE A 97 -3.94 7.80 14.19
CA ILE A 97 -4.96 8.43 15.03
C ILE A 97 -4.24 9.00 16.26
N PRO A 98 -4.23 10.35 16.44
CA PRO A 98 -3.37 11.00 17.45
C PRO A 98 -3.69 10.60 18.89
N GLU A 99 -4.95 10.28 19.18
CA GLU A 99 -5.45 9.93 20.51
C GLU A 99 -5.23 8.46 20.88
N LEU A 100 -4.80 7.64 19.91
CA LEU A 100 -4.55 6.23 20.12
C LEU A 100 -3.07 5.94 20.32
N THR A 101 -2.77 5.01 21.23
CA THR A 101 -1.40 4.52 21.41
C THR A 101 -0.89 3.76 20.19
N VAL A 102 0.39 3.41 20.17
CA VAL A 102 1.00 2.55 19.15
C VAL A 102 0.20 1.26 18.98
N GLU A 103 -0.03 0.53 20.08
CA GLU A 103 -0.81 -0.70 20.05
C GLU A 103 -2.21 -0.47 19.49
N GLN A 104 -2.91 0.52 20.00
CA GLN A 104 -4.27 0.81 19.56
C GLN A 104 -4.34 1.21 18.09
N ASN A 105 -3.38 1.99 17.58
CA ASN A 105 -3.28 2.29 16.16
C ASN A 105 -3.08 1.03 15.32
N ILE A 106 -2.22 0.10 15.76
CA ILE A 106 -1.94 -1.14 15.04
C ILE A 106 -3.20 -2.02 14.96
N ILE A 107 -3.88 -2.27 16.10
CA ILE A 107 -5.05 -3.16 16.14
C ILE A 107 -6.34 -2.54 15.61
N PHE A 108 -6.36 -1.22 15.37
CA PHE A 108 -7.56 -0.47 14.99
C PHE A 108 -8.34 -1.09 13.80
N PRO A 109 -7.70 -1.55 12.71
CA PRO A 109 -8.41 -2.19 11.60
C PRO A 109 -9.20 -3.45 11.99
N LEU A 110 -8.68 -4.22 12.95
CA LEU A 110 -9.37 -5.42 13.48
C LEU A 110 -10.62 -5.01 14.26
N LEU A 111 -10.50 -3.97 15.10
CA LEU A 111 -11.64 -3.47 15.88
C LEU A 111 -12.77 -2.96 14.99
N LEU A 112 -12.44 -2.29 13.86
CA LEU A 112 -13.43 -1.86 12.86
C LEU A 112 -14.14 -3.05 12.18
N ASP A 113 -13.54 -4.23 12.17
CA ASP A 113 -14.11 -5.46 11.60
C ASP A 113 -14.73 -6.37 12.69
N TYR A 114 -14.85 -5.88 13.93
CA TYR A 114 -15.32 -6.61 15.10
C TYR A 114 -14.54 -7.90 15.37
N GLN A 115 -13.26 -7.92 14.98
CA GLN A 115 -12.36 -9.05 15.22
C GLN A 115 -11.54 -8.81 16.50
N LYS A 116 -11.26 -9.89 17.21
CA LYS A 116 -10.32 -9.86 18.33
C LYS A 116 -8.88 -9.93 17.79
N PRO A 117 -7.94 -9.16 18.36
CA PRO A 117 -6.54 -9.27 18.03
C PRO A 117 -5.99 -10.68 18.37
N ASP A 118 -5.17 -11.19 17.49
CA ASP A 118 -4.24 -12.27 17.80
C ASP A 118 -3.06 -11.64 18.54
N TRP A 119 -3.04 -11.82 19.86
CA TRP A 119 -2.05 -11.16 20.72
C TRP A 119 -0.63 -11.66 20.47
N ASP A 120 -0.45 -12.95 20.16
CA ASP A 120 0.87 -13.51 19.85
C ASP A 120 1.41 -12.88 18.56
N TYR A 121 0.57 -12.71 17.54
CA TYR A 121 0.96 -12.03 16.32
C TYR A 121 1.23 -10.53 16.52
N LEU A 122 0.50 -9.87 17.40
CA LEU A 122 0.76 -8.48 17.74
C LEU A 122 2.13 -8.32 18.43
N GLU A 123 2.46 -9.20 19.40
CA GLU A 123 3.76 -9.20 20.07
C GLU A 123 4.89 -9.44 19.05
N GLU A 124 4.70 -10.38 18.12
CA GLU A 124 5.65 -10.63 17.05
C GLU A 124 5.84 -9.38 16.15
N LEU A 125 4.76 -8.72 15.77
CA LEU A 125 4.83 -7.48 14.98
C LEU A 125 5.55 -6.36 15.74
N LEU A 126 5.20 -6.12 17.00
CA LEU A 126 5.86 -5.10 17.83
C LEU A 126 7.37 -5.35 17.93
N ALA A 127 7.77 -6.61 18.08
CA ALA A 127 9.19 -6.99 18.14
C ALA A 127 9.89 -6.73 16.79
N VAL A 128 9.32 -7.18 15.67
CA VAL A 128 9.89 -6.99 14.33
C VAL A 128 10.00 -5.51 13.97
N LEU A 129 9.03 -4.71 14.42
CA LEU A 129 8.97 -3.26 14.17
C LEU A 129 9.83 -2.45 15.14
N ASN A 130 10.47 -3.09 16.16
CA ASN A 130 11.18 -2.42 17.26
C ASN A 130 10.30 -1.38 17.99
N LEU A 131 9.06 -1.76 18.32
CA LEU A 131 8.06 -0.89 18.96
C LEU A 131 7.66 -1.36 20.37
N ASN A 132 8.23 -2.45 20.91
CA ASN A 132 7.86 -3.03 22.22
C ASN A 132 7.87 -1.98 23.35
N GLU A 133 8.95 -1.22 23.46
CA GLU A 133 9.10 -0.18 24.49
C GLU A 133 8.24 1.06 24.24
N ARG A 134 7.66 1.17 23.04
CA ARG A 134 6.83 2.30 22.62
C ARG A 134 5.33 1.97 22.54
N ARG A 135 4.97 0.74 22.92
CA ARG A 135 3.60 0.18 22.84
C ARG A 135 2.52 1.14 23.32
N ASN A 136 2.77 1.81 24.45
CA ASN A 136 1.82 2.71 25.12
C ASN A 136 2.02 4.19 24.76
N HIS A 137 2.96 4.53 23.86
CA HIS A 137 3.21 5.90 23.45
C HIS A 137 2.14 6.39 22.47
N LEU A 138 1.84 7.68 22.51
CA LEU A 138 1.02 8.37 21.51
C LEU A 138 1.89 8.74 20.29
N PRO A 139 1.30 8.95 19.11
CA PRO A 139 2.02 9.37 17.91
C PRO A 139 2.90 10.61 18.09
N SER A 140 2.46 11.58 18.90
CA SER A 140 3.21 12.81 19.22
C SER A 140 4.52 12.57 19.98
N GLN A 141 4.69 11.40 20.57
CA GLN A 141 5.88 11.00 21.34
C GLN A 141 6.88 10.17 20.52
N LEU A 142 6.61 9.99 19.22
CA LEU A 142 7.37 9.14 18.32
C LEU A 142 8.11 9.96 17.26
N SER A 143 9.32 9.50 16.88
CA SER A 143 9.98 10.00 15.69
C SER A 143 9.21 9.64 14.41
N GLY A 144 9.47 10.34 13.29
CA GLY A 144 8.83 10.03 12.00
C GLY A 144 9.04 8.58 11.57
N GLY A 145 10.26 8.04 11.75
CA GLY A 145 10.54 6.63 11.45
C GLY A 145 9.75 5.66 12.34
N GLN A 146 9.56 5.98 13.63
CA GLN A 146 8.73 5.19 14.52
C GLN A 146 7.25 5.26 14.13
N GLN A 147 6.74 6.45 13.79
CA GLN A 147 5.37 6.62 13.30
C GLN A 147 5.12 5.79 12.03
N GLN A 148 6.08 5.77 11.10
CA GLN A 148 5.98 4.96 9.89
C GLN A 148 5.97 3.45 10.22
N ARG A 149 6.77 3.00 11.19
CA ARG A 149 6.74 1.61 11.65
C ARG A 149 5.38 1.24 12.25
N VAL A 150 4.72 2.16 12.98
CA VAL A 150 3.34 1.97 13.46
C VAL A 150 2.36 1.84 12.30
N ALA A 151 2.47 2.70 11.27
CA ALA A 151 1.63 2.62 10.07
C ALA A 151 1.83 1.29 9.32
N ILE A 152 3.06 0.77 9.27
CA ILE A 152 3.36 -0.56 8.72
C ILE A 152 2.69 -1.65 9.57
N GLY A 153 2.82 -1.61 10.90
CA GLY A 153 2.16 -2.56 11.79
C GLY A 153 0.64 -2.58 11.62
N ARG A 154 0.03 -1.41 11.51
CA ARG A 154 -1.40 -1.25 11.22
C ARG A 154 -1.78 -1.88 9.86
N ALA A 155 -0.94 -1.75 8.85
CA ALA A 155 -1.19 -2.36 7.55
C ALA A 155 -1.06 -3.89 7.59
N LEU A 156 -0.16 -4.44 8.43
CA LEU A 156 0.15 -5.86 8.52
C LEU A 156 -0.81 -6.65 9.41
N ILE A 157 -1.39 -6.03 10.45
CA ILE A 157 -2.15 -6.72 11.50
C ILE A 157 -3.32 -7.55 10.99
N THR A 158 -3.93 -7.15 9.88
CA THR A 158 -5.03 -7.88 9.24
C THR A 158 -4.54 -9.04 8.35
N ARG A 159 -3.23 -9.29 8.29
CA ARG A 159 -2.60 -10.27 7.38
C ARG A 159 -3.10 -10.12 5.93
N PRO A 160 -3.03 -8.92 5.34
CA PRO A 160 -3.56 -8.66 4.02
C PRO A 160 -2.76 -9.43 2.96
N SER A 161 -3.39 -9.80 1.85
CA SER A 161 -2.69 -10.40 0.71
C SER A 161 -1.93 -9.36 -0.13
N LEU A 162 -2.34 -8.09 -0.07
CA LEU A 162 -1.78 -6.97 -0.82
C LEU A 162 -1.48 -5.79 0.10
N ILE A 163 -0.27 -5.25 0.00
CA ILE A 163 0.13 -4.00 0.64
C ILE A 163 0.30 -2.94 -0.44
N LEU A 164 -0.34 -1.80 -0.24
CA LEU A 164 -0.23 -0.61 -1.08
C LEU A 164 0.50 0.48 -0.30
N ALA A 165 1.67 0.88 -0.77
CA ALA A 165 2.50 1.89 -0.12
C ALA A 165 2.64 3.12 -1.04
N ASP A 166 2.12 4.27 -0.61
CA ASP A 166 2.25 5.53 -1.33
C ASP A 166 3.35 6.38 -0.69
N GLU A 167 4.51 6.42 -1.35
CA GLU A 167 5.71 7.14 -0.90
C GLU A 167 6.06 6.91 0.58
N PRO A 168 6.22 5.65 1.04
CA PRO A 168 6.32 5.32 2.47
C PRO A 168 7.54 5.90 3.17
N THR A 169 8.45 6.52 2.45
CA THR A 169 9.67 7.14 2.97
C THR A 169 9.77 8.64 2.68
N GLY A 170 8.73 9.24 2.08
CA GLY A 170 8.77 10.63 1.60
C GLY A 170 8.97 11.68 2.71
N ASN A 171 8.62 11.36 3.95
CA ASN A 171 8.76 12.23 5.12
C ASN A 171 9.91 11.79 6.06
N LEU A 172 10.81 10.91 5.61
CA LEU A 172 11.88 10.36 6.42
C LEU A 172 13.26 10.80 5.90
N ASP A 173 14.21 10.89 6.81
CA ASP A 173 15.62 11.02 6.43
C ASP A 173 16.15 9.75 5.75
N THR A 174 17.36 9.83 5.19
CA THR A 174 17.94 8.74 4.41
C THR A 174 18.16 7.46 5.22
N GLN A 175 18.53 7.56 6.49
CA GLN A 175 18.77 6.39 7.34
C GLN A 175 17.45 5.69 7.67
N ASN A 176 16.47 6.43 8.21
CA ASN A 176 15.14 5.89 8.50
C ASN A 176 14.46 5.31 7.25
N SER A 177 14.66 5.95 6.08
CA SER A 177 14.14 5.45 4.80
C SER A 177 14.67 4.05 4.47
N ARG A 178 15.99 3.83 4.61
CA ARG A 178 16.62 2.51 4.37
C ARG A 178 16.08 1.45 5.33
N GLU A 179 15.95 1.79 6.61
CA GLU A 179 15.44 0.89 7.64
C GLU A 179 13.98 0.48 7.36
N VAL A 180 13.13 1.45 7.00
CA VAL A 180 11.72 1.20 6.65
C VAL A 180 11.58 0.31 5.41
N ILE A 181 12.37 0.54 4.37
CA ILE A 181 12.35 -0.31 3.17
C ILE A 181 12.85 -1.72 3.46
N ALA A 182 13.94 -1.86 4.22
CA ALA A 182 14.45 -3.17 4.63
C ALA A 182 13.40 -3.95 5.44
N LEU A 183 12.70 -3.26 6.34
CA LEU A 183 11.63 -3.81 7.16
C LEU A 183 10.43 -4.25 6.30
N LEU A 184 9.98 -3.41 5.36
CA LEU A 184 8.90 -3.76 4.41
C LEU A 184 9.28 -5.00 3.58
N LYS A 185 10.49 -5.05 3.06
CA LYS A 185 10.99 -6.19 2.26
C LYS A 185 11.09 -7.45 3.12
N GLY A 186 11.60 -7.33 4.36
CA GLY A 186 11.72 -8.43 5.31
C GLY A 186 10.36 -9.01 5.70
N THR A 187 9.40 -8.14 6.05
CA THR A 187 8.05 -8.55 6.44
C THR A 187 7.28 -9.16 5.26
N SER A 188 7.42 -8.60 4.06
CA SER A 188 6.81 -9.16 2.85
C SER A 188 7.25 -10.60 2.59
N LYS A 189 8.56 -10.87 2.67
CA LYS A 189 9.10 -12.22 2.52
C LYS A 189 8.62 -13.15 3.64
N LYS A 190 8.65 -12.68 4.90
CA LYS A 190 8.26 -13.48 6.07
C LYS A 190 6.78 -13.89 6.04
N TYR A 191 5.90 -13.00 5.58
CA TYR A 191 4.44 -13.19 5.58
C TYR A 191 3.87 -13.44 4.18
N GLU A 192 4.72 -13.69 3.17
CA GLU A 192 4.34 -13.96 1.77
C GLU A 192 3.39 -12.91 1.17
N GLN A 193 3.61 -11.64 1.52
CA GLN A 193 2.74 -10.55 1.10
C GLN A 193 3.22 -9.94 -0.22
N THR A 194 2.26 -9.57 -1.05
CA THR A 194 2.52 -8.82 -2.27
C THR A 194 2.55 -7.33 -1.96
N ILE A 195 3.54 -6.61 -2.46
CA ILE A 195 3.68 -5.16 -2.25
C ILE A 195 3.62 -4.42 -3.58
N ILE A 196 2.85 -3.34 -3.63
CA ILE A 196 2.94 -2.32 -4.67
C ILE A 196 3.31 -1.01 -3.98
N MET A 197 4.48 -0.47 -4.32
CA MET A 197 5.01 0.74 -3.72
C MET A 197 5.19 1.83 -4.76
N ILE A 198 4.59 2.99 -4.53
CA ILE A 198 4.90 4.21 -5.27
C ILE A 198 6.14 4.85 -4.66
N THR A 199 7.10 5.22 -5.49
CA THR A 199 8.26 6.01 -5.08
C THR A 199 8.81 6.83 -6.24
N HIS A 200 9.29 8.04 -5.94
CA HIS A 200 10.09 8.85 -6.87
C HIS A 200 11.60 8.61 -6.71
N ASN A 201 12.01 7.84 -5.71
CA ASN A 201 13.42 7.51 -5.44
C ASN A 201 13.83 6.26 -6.23
N ARG A 202 14.72 6.46 -7.22
CA ARG A 202 15.21 5.38 -8.09
C ARG A 202 15.95 4.28 -7.35
N SER A 203 16.74 4.62 -6.33
CA SER A 203 17.48 3.61 -5.54
C SER A 203 16.54 2.73 -4.73
N ILE A 204 15.44 3.30 -4.22
CA ILE A 204 14.38 2.52 -3.56
C ILE A 204 13.65 1.64 -4.57
N ALA A 205 13.29 2.17 -5.74
CA ALA A 205 12.62 1.39 -6.79
C ALA A 205 13.43 0.16 -7.22
N GLN A 206 14.76 0.28 -7.29
CA GLN A 206 15.66 -0.83 -7.62
C GLN A 206 15.70 -1.96 -6.57
N THR A 207 15.16 -1.74 -5.37
CA THR A 207 15.03 -2.82 -4.37
C THR A 207 13.84 -3.75 -4.62
N ALA A 208 12.94 -3.38 -5.52
CA ALA A 208 11.78 -4.17 -5.92
C ALA A 208 12.16 -5.29 -6.91
N ASP A 209 11.32 -6.31 -7.00
CA ASP A 209 11.51 -7.40 -7.97
C ASP A 209 11.22 -6.93 -9.40
N ARG A 210 10.35 -5.92 -9.55
CA ARG A 210 9.92 -5.38 -10.83
C ARG A 210 9.56 -3.90 -10.71
N VAL A 211 9.84 -3.14 -11.78
CA VAL A 211 9.53 -1.71 -11.86
C VAL A 211 8.53 -1.44 -12.97
N LEU A 212 7.45 -0.75 -12.62
CA LEU A 212 6.48 -0.18 -13.54
C LEU A 212 6.65 1.33 -13.59
N GLN A 213 6.52 1.93 -14.76
CA GLN A 213 6.56 3.40 -14.92
C GLN A 213 5.20 3.91 -15.36
N VAL A 214 4.74 4.97 -14.72
CA VAL A 214 3.54 5.72 -15.16
C VAL A 214 3.97 7.08 -15.68
N SER A 215 3.60 7.38 -16.94
CA SER A 215 3.81 8.67 -17.59
C SER A 215 2.52 9.08 -18.30
N ASP A 216 2.00 10.28 -17.99
CA ASP A 216 0.76 10.82 -18.57
C ASP A 216 -0.42 9.85 -18.55
N GLY A 217 -0.57 9.09 -17.48
CA GLY A 217 -1.65 8.11 -17.32
C GLY A 217 -1.46 6.80 -18.07
N ILE A 218 -0.32 6.61 -18.76
CA ILE A 218 0.05 5.38 -19.46
C ILE A 218 1.04 4.61 -18.60
N LEU A 219 0.87 3.30 -18.51
CA LEU A 219 1.77 2.42 -17.78
C LEU A 219 2.69 1.66 -18.74
N SER A 220 3.98 1.68 -18.44
CA SER A 220 5.02 0.91 -19.10
C SER A 220 5.70 -0.03 -18.09
N ASP A 221 5.99 -1.24 -18.52
CA ASP A 221 6.71 -2.22 -17.73
C ASP A 221 8.21 -2.15 -18.06
N LEU A 222 9.01 -1.76 -17.08
CA LEU A 222 10.46 -1.66 -17.23
C LEU A 222 11.19 -3.01 -16.99
N GLY A 223 10.42 -4.04 -16.61
CA GLY A 223 10.95 -5.37 -16.37
C GLY A 223 11.41 -5.62 -14.94
N ARG A 224 12.07 -6.78 -14.75
CA ARG A 224 12.61 -7.18 -13.46
C ARG A 224 13.95 -6.49 -13.21
N CYS A 225 14.15 -6.05 -11.96
CA CYS A 225 15.47 -5.62 -11.53
C CYS A 225 16.39 -6.84 -11.50
N SER A 226 17.53 -6.76 -12.20
CA SER A 226 18.59 -7.77 -12.07
C SER A 226 19.13 -7.74 -10.64
N GLU A 227 19.29 -8.90 -10.02
CA GLU A 227 20.00 -9.06 -8.74
C GLU A 227 21.44 -8.57 -8.82
#